data_f762e8b4b3f3dea83202f3742b52b66f
#
_entry.id   f762e8b4b3f3dea83202f3742b52b66f
#
_cell.length_a   1.000
_cell.length_b   1.000
_cell.length_c   1.000
_cell.angle_alpha   90.00
_cell.angle_beta   90.00
_cell.angle_gamma   90.00
#
_symmetry.space_group_name_H-M   'P 1'
#
loop_
_entity.id
_entity.type
_entity.pdbx_description
1 polymer ?
#
loop_
_entity_poly.entity_id
_entity_poly.type
_entity_poly.pdbx_seq_one_letter_code
_entity_poly.pdbx_strand_id
1 'polypeptide(L)'
;MSRNEQELQGVTLLGNQNTHYSYDYTPEALEVFENKHPENEYLVTLDCPEFTSLCPKTGQPDFGHLIINYIPRTLMVESKSLKLYLFSFRNHGDFHEDCVNMIMKDLVRLMDPKYLEVIGLFKPRGGISIKPFANYGDSEHQDMVKQRLLASFHNS
;
A
#
# COMPACT_ATOMS: atom_id res chain seq x y z
N MET A 1 9.00 -20.48 -13.35
CA MET A 1 9.36 -19.84 -14.63
C MET A 1 9.85 -18.43 -14.34
N SER A 2 11.12 -18.13 -14.69
CA SER A 2 11.65 -16.78 -14.45
C SER A 2 11.01 -15.78 -15.43
N ARG A 3 10.88 -14.52 -14.98
CA ARG A 3 10.42 -13.44 -15.85
C ARG A 3 11.52 -13.07 -16.84
N ASN A 4 11.15 -12.75 -18.08
CA ASN A 4 12.06 -12.28 -19.10
C ASN A 4 12.08 -10.73 -19.15
N GLU A 5 13.01 -10.16 -19.94
CA GLU A 5 13.13 -8.70 -20.06
C GLU A 5 11.86 -8.01 -20.57
N GLN A 6 11.11 -8.67 -21.47
CA GLN A 6 9.84 -8.08 -21.98
C GLN A 6 8.77 -7.98 -20.90
N GLU A 7 8.71 -8.97 -19.99
CA GLU A 7 7.77 -8.96 -18.88
C GLU A 7 8.13 -7.92 -17.82
N LEU A 8 9.37 -7.41 -17.85
CA LEU A 8 9.87 -6.40 -16.93
C LEU A 8 9.96 -5.00 -17.56
N GLN A 9 9.48 -4.82 -18.79
CA GLN A 9 9.60 -3.53 -19.50
C GLN A 9 8.97 -2.33 -18.77
N GLY A 10 7.93 -2.56 -17.96
CA GLY A 10 7.30 -1.52 -17.14
C GLY A 10 7.99 -1.26 -15.80
N VAL A 11 9.06 -2.02 -15.49
CA VAL A 11 9.75 -1.94 -14.21
C VAL A 11 11.12 -1.30 -14.44
N THR A 12 11.21 0.01 -14.25
CA THR A 12 12.38 0.80 -14.59
C THR A 12 13.34 1.04 -13.42
N LEU A 13 12.89 0.78 -12.18
CA LEU A 13 13.64 1.11 -10.96
C LEU A 13 14.55 0.00 -10.44
N LEU A 14 14.42 -1.23 -10.98
CA LEU A 14 15.20 -2.38 -10.51
C LEU A 14 16.65 -2.35 -11.03
N GLY A 15 17.56 -1.89 -10.19
CA GLY A 15 19.00 -2.15 -10.33
C GLY A 15 19.78 -1.33 -11.35
N ASN A 16 19.17 -0.48 -12.14
CA ASN A 16 19.82 0.16 -13.29
C ASN A 16 20.16 1.65 -13.13
N GLN A 17 19.67 2.30 -12.08
CA GLN A 17 19.85 3.74 -11.90
C GLN A 17 20.00 4.11 -10.43
N ASN A 18 20.63 5.28 -10.19
CA ASN A 18 20.62 5.88 -8.86
C ASN A 18 19.18 6.16 -8.42
N THR A 19 18.86 5.76 -7.20
CA THR A 19 17.52 5.93 -6.64
C THR A 19 17.36 7.38 -6.17
N HIS A 20 16.35 8.07 -6.71
CA HIS A 20 15.93 9.37 -6.21
C HIS A 20 14.76 9.22 -5.25
N TYR A 21 14.88 9.74 -4.03
CA TYR A 21 13.82 9.75 -3.05
C TYR A 21 13.09 11.09 -3.11
N SER A 22 11.77 11.06 -3.29
CA SER A 22 10.93 12.25 -3.14
C SER A 22 10.37 12.31 -1.72
N TYR A 23 10.42 13.50 -1.13
CA TYR A 23 9.81 13.78 0.17
C TYR A 23 8.38 14.33 0.05
N ASP A 24 7.93 14.56 -1.17
CA ASP A 24 6.56 14.98 -1.46
C ASP A 24 5.75 13.80 -1.96
N TYR A 25 4.47 13.75 -1.59
CA TYR A 25 3.55 12.71 -2.03
C TYR A 25 3.61 12.54 -3.56
N THR A 26 3.99 11.35 -4.01
CA THR A 26 4.28 11.07 -5.42
C THR A 26 3.69 9.72 -5.84
N PRO A 27 2.38 9.66 -6.12
CA PRO A 27 1.75 8.41 -6.59
C PRO A 27 2.28 7.94 -7.94
N GLU A 28 2.86 8.84 -8.75
CA GLU A 28 3.48 8.52 -10.04
C GLU A 28 4.74 7.66 -9.92
N ALA A 29 5.30 7.53 -8.73
CA ALA A 29 6.43 6.64 -8.48
C ALA A 29 6.07 5.15 -8.59
N LEU A 30 4.79 4.81 -8.43
CA LEU A 30 4.32 3.43 -8.46
C LEU A 30 4.42 2.80 -9.85
N GLU A 31 4.93 1.58 -9.88
CA GLU A 31 5.04 0.77 -11.08
C GLU A 31 4.39 -0.60 -10.87
N VAL A 32 4.03 -1.26 -11.96
CA VAL A 32 3.39 -2.57 -11.95
C VAL A 32 4.11 -3.56 -12.84
N PHE A 33 3.86 -4.84 -12.58
CA PHE A 33 4.24 -5.93 -13.46
C PHE A 33 3.09 -6.92 -13.59
N GLU A 34 3.15 -7.74 -14.62
CA GLU A 34 2.06 -8.68 -14.93
C GLU A 34 2.00 -9.84 -13.93
N ASN A 35 0.79 -10.18 -13.51
CA ASN A 35 0.52 -11.41 -12.76
C ASN A 35 0.52 -12.60 -13.71
N LYS A 36 1.44 -13.55 -13.53
CA LYS A 36 1.52 -14.77 -14.37
C LYS A 36 0.51 -15.86 -13.98
N HIS A 37 -0.22 -15.68 -12.88
CA HIS A 37 -1.15 -16.66 -12.36
C HIS A 37 -2.54 -16.07 -12.15
N PRO A 38 -3.16 -15.45 -13.20
CA PRO A 38 -4.46 -14.78 -13.03
C PRO A 38 -5.61 -15.76 -12.75
N GLU A 39 -5.41 -17.05 -13.07
CA GLU A 39 -6.37 -18.13 -12.80
C GLU A 39 -6.38 -18.58 -11.34
N ASN A 40 -5.33 -18.25 -10.57
CA ASN A 40 -5.26 -18.56 -9.15
C ASN A 40 -5.74 -17.36 -8.31
N GLU A 41 -6.53 -17.66 -7.29
CA GLU A 41 -6.85 -16.66 -6.28
C GLU A 41 -5.90 -16.83 -5.10
N TYR A 42 -4.97 -15.90 -4.95
CA TYR A 42 -3.95 -15.94 -3.90
C TYR A 42 -3.75 -14.57 -3.28
N LEU A 43 -3.26 -14.56 -2.05
CA LEU A 43 -3.03 -13.35 -1.28
C LEU A 43 -1.55 -12.96 -1.31
N VAL A 44 -1.30 -11.67 -1.53
CA VAL A 44 0.02 -11.07 -1.36
C VAL A 44 -0.02 -10.15 -0.15
N THR A 45 0.93 -10.31 0.76
CA THR A 45 1.11 -9.42 1.91
C THR A 45 2.38 -8.61 1.73
N LEU A 46 2.25 -7.30 1.83
CA LEU A 46 3.37 -6.36 1.86
C LEU A 46 3.45 -5.80 3.27
N ASP A 47 4.51 -6.14 3.97
CA ASP A 47 4.76 -5.72 5.33
C ASP A 47 5.72 -4.54 5.33
N CYS A 48 5.24 -3.37 5.78
CA CYS A 48 5.95 -2.09 5.66
C CYS A 48 6.11 -1.44 7.03
N PRO A 49 7.11 -1.88 7.84
CA PRO A 49 7.23 -1.45 9.24
C PRO A 49 7.82 -0.05 9.43
N GLU A 50 8.28 0.60 8.37
CA GLU A 50 9.04 1.86 8.47
C GLU A 50 8.29 3.06 7.86
N PHE A 51 6.95 3.05 7.90
CA PHE A 51 6.16 4.16 7.37
C PHE A 51 6.24 5.37 8.29
N THR A 52 6.38 6.56 7.69
CA THR A 52 6.38 7.84 8.40
C THR A 52 5.67 8.91 7.58
N SER A 53 4.97 9.80 8.28
CA SER A 53 4.33 11.00 7.72
C SER A 53 4.45 12.12 8.74
N LEU A 54 3.82 13.27 8.47
CA LEU A 54 3.79 14.39 9.41
C LEU A 54 2.38 14.65 9.93
N CYS A 55 2.28 15.06 11.18
CA CYS A 55 1.03 15.60 11.70
C CYS A 55 0.70 16.93 10.97
N PRO A 56 -0.50 17.07 10.38
CA PRO A 56 -0.83 18.26 9.61
C PRO A 56 -0.96 19.52 10.47
N LYS A 57 -1.13 19.37 11.79
CA LYS A 57 -1.23 20.51 12.71
C LYS A 57 0.11 20.92 13.32
N THR A 58 0.90 19.95 13.75
CA THR A 58 2.11 20.22 14.53
C THR A 58 3.40 20.06 13.73
N GLY A 59 3.34 19.39 12.57
CA GLY A 59 4.51 19.02 11.79
C GLY A 59 5.39 17.96 12.46
N GLN A 60 4.91 17.36 13.56
CA GLN A 60 5.64 16.30 14.25
C GLN A 60 5.63 15.03 13.41
N PRO A 61 6.77 14.31 13.32
CA PRO A 61 6.79 13.02 12.62
C PRO A 61 5.89 11.98 13.27
N ASP A 62 5.12 11.29 12.45
CA ASP A 62 4.32 10.14 12.82
C ASP A 62 4.97 8.88 12.25
N PHE A 63 5.00 7.83 13.05
CA PHE A 63 5.58 6.54 12.68
C PHE A 63 4.52 5.46 12.73
N GLY A 64 4.52 4.60 11.73
CA GLY A 64 3.55 3.52 11.63
C GLY A 64 4.10 2.30 10.92
N HIS A 65 3.41 1.20 11.17
CA HIS A 65 3.61 -0.05 10.48
C HIS A 65 2.40 -0.27 9.55
N LEU A 66 2.64 -0.33 8.26
CA LEU A 66 1.58 -0.62 7.30
C LEU A 66 1.63 -2.07 6.89
N ILE A 67 0.47 -2.70 6.83
CA ILE A 67 0.28 -4.04 6.26
C ILE A 67 -0.70 -3.90 5.10
N ILE A 68 -0.26 -4.30 3.91
CA ILE A 68 -1.05 -4.24 2.70
C ILE A 68 -1.28 -5.67 2.23
N ASN A 69 -2.54 -6.09 2.17
CA ASN A 69 -2.93 -7.40 1.68
C ASN A 69 -3.76 -7.24 0.43
N TYR A 70 -3.46 -7.98 -0.63
CA TYR A 70 -4.27 -7.91 -1.84
C TYR A 70 -4.31 -9.22 -2.60
N ILE A 71 -5.40 -9.41 -3.34
CA ILE A 71 -5.59 -10.50 -4.29
C ILE A 71 -5.45 -9.90 -5.69
N PRO A 72 -4.38 -10.20 -6.41
CA PRO A 72 -4.15 -9.59 -7.72
C PRO A 72 -5.11 -10.12 -8.79
N ARG A 73 -5.46 -9.27 -9.74
CA ARG A 73 -6.14 -9.65 -10.97
C ARG A 73 -5.07 -9.90 -12.06
N THR A 74 -4.70 -8.87 -12.81
CA THR A 74 -3.72 -8.98 -13.90
C THR A 74 -2.42 -8.24 -13.61
N LEU A 75 -2.43 -7.28 -12.67
CA LEU A 75 -1.29 -6.44 -12.34
C LEU A 75 -0.91 -6.57 -10.86
N MET A 76 0.38 -6.47 -10.61
CA MET A 76 0.96 -6.49 -9.28
C MET A 76 1.86 -5.28 -9.10
N VAL A 77 1.87 -4.70 -7.88
CA VAL A 77 2.75 -3.55 -7.59
C VAL A 77 4.20 -4.02 -7.48
N GLU A 78 5.12 -3.26 -8.08
CA GLU A 78 6.55 -3.50 -7.95
C GLU A 78 7.05 -2.95 -6.61
N SER A 79 7.80 -3.77 -5.85
CA SER A 79 8.12 -3.49 -4.45
C SER A 79 9.05 -2.31 -4.24
N LYS A 80 10.03 -2.09 -5.13
CA LYS A 80 10.93 -0.92 -5.03
C LYS A 80 10.16 0.38 -5.29
N SER A 81 9.26 0.39 -6.26
CA SER A 81 8.40 1.53 -6.53
C SER A 81 7.47 1.83 -5.36
N LEU A 82 6.93 0.79 -4.72
CA LEU A 82 6.13 0.94 -3.51
C LEU A 82 6.95 1.57 -2.38
N LYS A 83 8.19 1.12 -2.19
CA LYS A 83 9.11 1.71 -1.20
C LYS A 83 9.28 3.21 -1.43
N LEU A 84 9.52 3.63 -2.67
CA LEU A 84 9.69 5.05 -3.03
C LEU A 84 8.39 5.84 -2.82
N TYR A 85 7.27 5.24 -3.19
CA TYR A 85 5.95 5.84 -2.98
C TYR A 85 5.66 6.06 -1.50
N LEU A 86 5.86 5.05 -0.65
CA LEU A 86 5.64 5.18 0.79
C LEU A 86 6.62 6.19 1.42
N PHE A 87 7.87 6.22 0.94
CA PHE A 87 8.84 7.21 1.38
C PHE A 87 8.40 8.65 1.08
N SER A 88 7.66 8.86 -0.02
CA SER A 88 7.17 10.18 -0.39
C SER A 88 6.19 10.79 0.62
N PHE A 89 5.63 9.99 1.53
CA PHE A 89 4.81 10.49 2.63
C PHE A 89 5.62 11.12 3.78
N ARG A 90 6.93 10.95 3.81
CA ARG A 90 7.76 11.33 4.96
C ARG A 90 7.56 12.78 5.40
N ASN A 91 7.43 13.71 4.47
CA ASN A 91 7.15 15.11 4.77
C ASN A 91 5.72 15.52 4.41
N HIS A 92 4.87 14.55 4.10
CA HIS A 92 3.47 14.80 3.78
C HIS A 92 2.65 14.94 5.07
N GLY A 93 2.00 16.08 5.23
CA GLY A 93 1.18 16.38 6.39
C GLY A 93 -0.27 15.92 6.19
N ASP A 94 -0.62 14.77 6.77
CA ASP A 94 -1.98 14.25 6.72
C ASP A 94 -2.28 13.41 7.97
N PHE A 95 -3.57 13.24 8.29
CA PHE A 95 -3.96 12.38 9.40
C PHE A 95 -3.74 10.90 9.06
N HIS A 96 -3.60 10.05 10.07
CA HIS A 96 -3.35 8.62 9.90
C HIS A 96 -4.43 7.95 9.04
N GLU A 97 -5.68 8.31 9.29
CA GLU A 97 -6.85 7.79 8.57
C GLU A 97 -6.80 8.17 7.08
N ASP A 98 -6.38 9.39 6.78
CA ASP A 98 -6.25 9.87 5.40
C ASP A 98 -5.11 9.15 4.67
N CYS A 99 -3.95 8.99 5.31
CA CYS A 99 -2.83 8.27 4.73
C CYS A 99 -3.22 6.85 4.31
N VAL A 100 -3.88 6.10 5.20
CA VAL A 100 -4.32 4.72 4.92
C VAL A 100 -5.31 4.68 3.76
N ASN A 101 -6.27 5.60 3.73
CA ASN A 101 -7.24 5.68 2.64
C ASN A 101 -6.61 6.09 1.30
N MET A 102 -5.67 7.04 1.32
CA MET A 102 -4.94 7.46 0.11
C MET A 102 -4.16 6.29 -0.48
N ILE A 103 -3.42 5.57 0.36
CA ILE A 103 -2.63 4.40 -0.07
C ILE A 103 -3.54 3.34 -0.66
N MET A 104 -4.66 3.03 -0.01
CA MET A 104 -5.63 2.07 -0.52
C MET A 104 -6.16 2.48 -1.90
N LYS A 105 -6.59 3.74 -2.04
CA LYS A 105 -7.15 4.26 -3.30
C LYS A 105 -6.11 4.27 -4.43
N ASP A 106 -4.87 4.67 -4.14
CA ASP A 106 -3.81 4.71 -5.14
C ASP A 106 -3.46 3.32 -5.66
N LEU A 107 -3.37 2.34 -4.76
CA LEU A 107 -3.07 0.95 -5.14
C LEU A 107 -4.23 0.29 -5.89
N VAL A 108 -5.47 0.59 -5.53
CA VAL A 108 -6.65 0.11 -6.27
C VAL A 108 -6.65 0.68 -7.69
N ARG A 109 -6.40 1.98 -7.84
CA ARG A 109 -6.33 2.64 -9.15
C ARG A 109 -5.18 2.07 -10.00
N LEU A 110 -4.06 1.78 -9.38
CA LEU A 110 -2.88 1.25 -10.06
C LEU A 110 -3.08 -0.15 -10.59
N MET A 111 -3.61 -1.05 -9.75
CA MET A 111 -3.61 -2.50 -10.02
C MET A 111 -4.96 -3.06 -10.45
N ASP A 112 -6.06 -2.40 -10.16
CA ASP A 112 -7.41 -2.96 -10.29
C ASP A 112 -7.51 -4.37 -9.66
N PRO A 113 -7.19 -4.53 -8.37
CA PRO A 113 -7.14 -5.83 -7.72
C PRO A 113 -8.55 -6.40 -7.50
N LYS A 114 -8.63 -7.71 -7.28
CA LYS A 114 -9.90 -8.35 -6.87
C LYS A 114 -10.29 -7.92 -5.46
N TYR A 115 -9.30 -7.81 -4.58
CA TYR A 115 -9.43 -7.35 -3.19
C TYR A 115 -8.15 -6.64 -2.76
N LEU A 116 -8.29 -5.63 -1.93
CA LEU A 116 -7.15 -4.95 -1.31
C LEU A 116 -7.54 -4.36 0.04
N GLU A 117 -6.69 -4.51 1.03
CA GLU A 117 -6.81 -3.85 2.32
C GLU A 117 -5.50 -3.19 2.73
N VAL A 118 -5.61 -2.10 3.47
CA VAL A 118 -4.48 -1.43 4.10
C VAL A 118 -4.78 -1.29 5.59
N ILE A 119 -3.86 -1.80 6.41
CA ILE A 119 -3.92 -1.72 7.86
C ILE A 119 -2.80 -0.80 8.31
N GLY A 120 -3.14 0.27 9.03
CA GLY A 120 -2.17 1.16 9.65
C GLY A 120 -2.07 0.89 11.14
N LEU A 121 -0.87 0.66 11.63
CA LEU A 121 -0.58 0.49 13.05
C LEU A 121 0.36 1.62 13.46
N PHE A 122 -0.20 2.75 13.86
CA PHE A 122 0.58 3.94 14.22
C PHE A 122 1.00 3.91 15.68
N LYS A 123 2.20 4.42 15.95
CA LYS A 123 2.71 4.51 17.32
C LYS A 123 1.87 5.46 18.15
N PRO A 124 1.67 5.16 19.46
CA PRO A 124 0.85 5.99 20.33
C PRO A 124 1.40 7.42 20.46
N ARG A 125 0.47 8.36 20.50
CA ARG A 125 0.75 9.76 20.86
C ARG A 125 -0.22 10.16 21.97
N GLY A 126 0.31 10.66 23.09
CA GLY A 126 -0.51 10.97 24.27
C GLY A 126 -1.27 9.75 24.82
N GLY A 127 -0.69 8.55 24.67
CA GLY A 127 -1.32 7.31 25.13
C GLY A 127 -2.39 6.74 24.21
N ILE A 128 -2.64 7.36 23.04
CA ILE A 128 -3.64 6.90 22.08
C ILE A 128 -2.93 6.39 20.82
N SER A 129 -3.15 5.11 20.48
CA SER A 129 -2.73 4.56 19.20
C SER A 129 -3.92 4.54 18.24
N ILE A 130 -3.68 4.96 17.00
CA ILE A 130 -4.70 4.98 15.94
C ILE A 130 -4.39 3.86 14.96
N LYS A 131 -5.39 3.02 14.67
CA LYS A 131 -5.22 1.83 13.83
C LYS A 131 -6.27 1.81 12.72
N PRO A 132 -6.13 2.66 11.68
CA PRO A 132 -7.09 2.67 10.58
C PRO A 132 -7.02 1.38 9.77
N PHE A 133 -8.17 0.95 9.29
CA PHE A 133 -8.33 -0.16 8.38
C PHE A 133 -9.20 0.29 7.21
N ALA A 134 -8.68 0.19 6.00
CA ALA A 134 -9.43 0.51 4.79
C ALA A 134 -9.33 -0.65 3.81
N ASN A 135 -10.42 -1.01 3.16
CA ASN A 135 -10.43 -2.08 2.19
C ASN A 135 -11.32 -1.82 0.99
N TYR A 136 -11.09 -2.57 -0.06
CA TYR A 136 -11.78 -2.53 -1.33
C TYR A 136 -11.95 -3.96 -1.86
N GLY A 137 -13.05 -4.22 -2.52
CA GLY A 137 -13.27 -5.46 -3.27
C GLY A 137 -14.09 -5.18 -4.52
N ASP A 138 -13.86 -5.95 -5.58
CA ASP A 138 -14.70 -5.91 -6.76
C ASP A 138 -16.10 -6.48 -6.47
N SER A 139 -16.96 -6.58 -7.50
CA SER A 139 -18.35 -7.05 -7.32
C SER A 139 -18.46 -8.48 -6.79
N GLU A 140 -17.43 -9.31 -7.01
CA GLU A 140 -17.40 -10.71 -6.55
C GLU A 140 -16.79 -10.87 -5.16
N HIS A 141 -16.16 -9.83 -4.60
CA HIS A 141 -15.46 -9.87 -3.31
C HIS A 141 -16.11 -8.97 -2.26
N GLN A 142 -17.37 -8.58 -2.43
CA GLN A 142 -18.06 -7.72 -1.47
C GLN A 142 -18.30 -8.40 -0.12
N ASP A 143 -18.52 -9.73 -0.10
CA ASP A 143 -18.62 -10.47 1.15
C ASP A 143 -17.30 -10.47 1.93
N MET A 144 -16.18 -10.60 1.24
CA MET A 144 -14.86 -10.50 1.85
C MET A 144 -14.63 -9.11 2.46
N VAL A 145 -15.04 -8.03 1.78
CA VAL A 145 -14.96 -6.66 2.31
C VAL A 145 -15.66 -6.55 3.66
N LYS A 146 -16.89 -7.06 3.75
CA LYS A 146 -17.68 -7.02 4.98
C LYS A 146 -17.07 -7.90 6.08
N GLN A 147 -16.68 -9.12 5.75
CA GLN A 147 -16.10 -10.07 6.71
C GLN A 147 -14.79 -9.55 7.29
N ARG A 148 -13.92 -8.99 6.45
CA ARG A 148 -12.64 -8.44 6.90
C ARG A 148 -12.82 -7.20 7.77
N LEU A 149 -13.78 -6.33 7.43
CA LEU A 149 -14.09 -5.16 8.25
C LEU A 149 -14.61 -5.57 9.63
N LEU A 150 -15.51 -6.54 9.69
CA LEU A 150 -16.03 -7.07 10.97
C LEU A 150 -14.90 -7.72 11.80
N ALA A 151 -14.04 -8.51 11.17
CA ALA A 151 -12.92 -9.14 11.86
C ALA A 151 -11.95 -8.13 12.48
N SER A 152 -11.80 -6.95 11.87
CA SER A 152 -10.90 -5.90 12.38
C SER A 152 -11.34 -5.36 13.75
N PHE A 153 -12.63 -5.40 14.08
CA PHE A 153 -13.12 -4.99 15.40
C PHE A 153 -12.63 -5.90 16.52
N HIS A 154 -12.35 -7.16 16.23
CA HIS A 154 -11.92 -8.13 17.24
C HIS A 154 -10.41 -8.15 17.43
N ASN A 155 -9.65 -7.58 16.49
CA ASN A 155 -8.19 -7.60 16.48
C ASN A 155 -7.56 -6.24 16.78
N SER A 156 -8.38 -5.29 17.14
CA SER A 156 -7.91 -3.93 17.47
C SER A 156 -7.41 -3.79 18.91
#